data_1e1bc7d73b2a1b274013ef6304dacb72
#
_entry.id   1e1bc7d73b2a1b274013ef6304dacb72
#
_cell.length_a   1.000
_cell.length_b   1.000
_cell.length_c   1.000
_cell.angle_alpha   90.00
_cell.angle_beta   90.00
_cell.angle_gamma   90.00
#
_symmetry.space_group_name_H-M   'P 1'
#
loop_
_entity.id
_entity.type
_entity.pdbx_description
1 polymer ?
#
loop_
_entity_poly.entity_id
_entity_poly.type
_entity_poly.pdbx_seq_one_letter_code
_entity_poly.pdbx_strand_id
1 'polypeptide(L)'
;MKKIAGLLGLTLMMTFILSSCRSTKSAQKGGDVNTNISTITNTSGTTKTFSSTDYFQLVQNNQSKEKNLTARLKVTIAMNGKSLSTSGSLKMKKNDVIQISMVDPIVGIAEVGRMEFTKDRVLVIDRFNKQYFDVPYEEVSFLKRANVDFNTLESLFWNEIFQPGTTEPNAEAFTYTKPDGSEPVNNVDKVNIGYKDKMLNYRFETEQPLGQLEKTVISSNEDQSAQFSFDYGKFEKFEKTNFPSEMVMSFVMGNKNASLSFSLSSVDNDSKWKTRTTAPSKYTKADADKVFKSLVK
;
A
#
# COMPACT_ATOMS: atom_id res chain seq x y z
N MET A 1 14.62 39.69 -20.20
CA MET A 1 15.95 39.54 -20.82
C MET A 1 16.61 38.38 -20.06
N LYS A 2 17.04 37.29 -20.53
CA LYS A 2 17.47 36.72 -21.78
C LYS A 2 17.10 35.23 -21.81
N LYS A 3 16.62 34.76 -22.95
CA LYS A 3 16.50 33.36 -23.35
C LYS A 3 17.90 32.75 -23.47
N ILE A 4 18.04 31.44 -23.12
CA ILE A 4 19.00 30.58 -23.82
C ILE A 4 18.28 29.25 -24.05
N ALA A 5 18.06 28.99 -25.32
CA ALA A 5 17.71 27.67 -25.88
C ALA A 5 18.98 26.86 -26.08
N GLY A 6 18.92 25.58 -25.92
CA GLY A 6 19.98 24.63 -26.25
C GLY A 6 19.40 23.29 -26.59
N LEU A 7 19.10 23.14 -27.85
CA LEU A 7 18.75 21.93 -28.60
C LEU A 7 19.98 21.05 -28.75
N LEU A 8 19.90 19.75 -28.45
CA LEU A 8 20.69 18.72 -29.14
C LEU A 8 19.99 17.38 -29.02
N GLY A 9 19.48 16.93 -30.16
CA GLY A 9 19.02 15.59 -30.38
C GLY A 9 20.20 14.62 -30.54
N LEU A 10 19.97 13.37 -30.17
CA LEU A 10 20.71 12.26 -30.72
C LEU A 10 19.80 11.03 -30.82
N THR A 11 19.36 10.78 -32.04
CA THR A 11 18.82 9.52 -32.53
C THR A 11 19.94 8.48 -32.56
N LEU A 12 19.73 7.29 -31.96
CA LEU A 12 20.48 6.11 -32.40
C LEU A 12 19.63 4.82 -32.21
N MET A 13 19.14 4.38 -33.30
CA MET A 13 19.17 3.07 -33.98
C MET A 13 19.01 1.81 -33.12
N MET A 14 17.92 1.20 -33.45
CA MET A 14 17.47 -0.17 -33.30
C MET A 14 18.50 -1.17 -33.81
N THR A 15 18.81 -2.22 -33.07
CA THR A 15 19.20 -3.52 -33.63
C THR A 15 18.55 -4.64 -32.83
N PHE A 16 17.68 -5.34 -33.53
CA PHE A 16 17.14 -6.66 -33.17
C PHE A 16 18.25 -7.70 -33.18
N ILE A 17 18.37 -8.49 -32.14
CA ILE A 17 18.99 -9.83 -32.24
C ILE A 17 18.06 -10.84 -31.60
N LEU A 18 17.44 -11.65 -32.43
CA LEU A 18 16.80 -12.91 -32.10
C LEU A 18 17.88 -13.98 -31.89
N SER A 19 17.85 -14.70 -30.78
CA SER A 19 18.51 -15.98 -30.60
C SER A 19 17.72 -16.80 -29.60
N SER A 20 16.91 -17.62 -30.07
CA SER A 20 16.77 -19.07 -30.16
C SER A 20 17.38 -19.91 -29.03
N CYS A 21 16.44 -20.63 -28.41
CA CYS A 21 16.52 -21.82 -27.56
C CYS A 21 17.82 -22.60 -27.48
N ARG A 22 18.22 -23.02 -26.27
CA ARG A 22 18.55 -24.43 -26.03
C ARG A 22 18.46 -24.82 -24.56
N SER A 23 17.65 -25.83 -24.32
CA SER A 23 17.53 -26.60 -23.08
C SER A 23 18.83 -27.42 -22.86
N THR A 24 19.32 -27.41 -21.62
CA THR A 24 20.20 -28.49 -21.13
C THR A 24 19.92 -28.78 -19.68
N LYS A 25 19.54 -30.04 -19.41
CA LYS A 25 19.47 -30.68 -18.11
C LYS A 25 20.87 -30.93 -17.55
N SER A 26 21.05 -30.76 -16.24
CA SER A 26 21.98 -31.55 -15.40
C SER A 26 21.80 -31.13 -13.95
N ALA A 27 21.39 -31.93 -13.16
CA ALA A 27 21.70 -32.90 -12.08
C ALA A 27 22.44 -32.26 -10.88
N GLN A 28 21.77 -32.11 -9.79
CA GLN A 28 21.79 -32.60 -8.44
C GLN A 28 23.13 -32.69 -7.67
N LYS A 29 23.17 -31.99 -6.49
CA LYS A 29 23.66 -32.40 -5.14
C LYS A 29 23.43 -31.20 -4.25
N GLY A 30 22.61 -31.18 -3.23
CA GLY A 30 22.64 -31.95 -1.99
C GLY A 30 23.11 -31.02 -0.87
N GLY A 31 22.18 -30.52 -0.01
CA GLY A 31 22.50 -29.76 1.21
C GLY A 31 21.21 -29.43 1.94
N ASP A 32 20.91 -30.22 2.98
CA ASP A 32 19.74 -30.07 3.85
C ASP A 32 19.72 -28.71 4.54
N VAL A 33 18.66 -27.95 4.35
CA VAL A 33 18.15 -26.96 5.31
C VAL A 33 16.66 -27.20 5.46
N ASN A 34 16.33 -27.72 6.63
CA ASN A 34 14.98 -28.05 7.08
C ASN A 34 14.17 -26.75 7.23
N THR A 35 13.46 -26.37 6.22
CA THR A 35 12.41 -25.34 6.29
C THR A 35 11.12 -26.02 5.91
N ASN A 36 10.22 -26.19 6.87
CA ASN A 36 8.85 -26.63 6.63
C ASN A 36 8.09 -25.55 5.83
N ILE A 37 8.42 -25.44 4.57
CA ILE A 37 7.58 -24.85 3.54
C ILE A 37 6.90 -26.05 2.90
N SER A 38 5.59 -26.16 3.10
CA SER A 38 4.79 -27.15 2.38
C SER A 38 4.88 -26.80 0.89
N THR A 39 5.88 -27.39 0.22
CA THR A 39 6.03 -27.34 -1.22
C THR A 39 4.87 -28.11 -1.82
N ILE A 40 3.87 -27.41 -2.34
CA ILE A 40 2.84 -28.01 -3.18
C ILE A 40 3.50 -28.25 -4.54
N THR A 41 4.13 -29.41 -4.69
CA THR A 41 4.61 -29.91 -5.98
C THR A 41 3.38 -30.38 -6.77
N ASN A 42 3.02 -29.63 -7.79
CA ASN A 42 2.04 -30.04 -8.80
C ASN A 42 2.60 -31.23 -9.59
N THR A 43 2.27 -32.43 -9.17
CA THR A 43 2.38 -33.61 -10.02
C THR A 43 1.07 -34.39 -9.88
N SER A 44 0.33 -34.47 -10.96
CA SER A 44 -0.89 -35.23 -11.18
C SER A 44 -2.20 -34.64 -10.66
N GLY A 45 -2.95 -33.95 -11.52
CA GLY A 45 -4.40 -34.17 -11.74
C GLY A 45 -5.38 -34.10 -10.58
N THR A 46 -5.03 -33.61 -9.42
CA THR A 46 -6.00 -33.44 -8.33
C THR A 46 -6.29 -31.96 -8.13
N THR A 47 -7.43 -31.51 -8.63
CA THR A 47 -8.00 -30.20 -8.37
C THR A 47 -8.27 -30.09 -6.86
N LYS A 48 -7.38 -29.43 -6.11
CA LYS A 48 -7.68 -29.06 -4.72
C LYS A 48 -8.73 -27.96 -4.74
N THR A 49 -9.95 -28.31 -4.41
CA THR A 49 -11.02 -27.36 -4.12
C THR A 49 -10.72 -26.74 -2.76
N PHE A 50 -10.30 -25.47 -2.72
CA PHE A 50 -10.23 -24.74 -1.46
C PHE A 50 -11.65 -24.39 -1.03
N SER A 51 -12.00 -24.64 0.24
CA SER A 51 -13.17 -23.98 0.82
C SER A 51 -12.88 -22.47 0.95
N SER A 52 -13.91 -21.63 1.00
CA SER A 52 -13.76 -20.19 1.24
C SER A 52 -12.97 -19.91 2.52
N THR A 53 -13.22 -20.70 3.57
CA THR A 53 -12.51 -20.60 4.85
C THR A 53 -11.03 -20.96 4.71
N ASP A 54 -10.69 -22.04 3.98
CA ASP A 54 -9.30 -22.44 3.77
C ASP A 54 -8.53 -21.38 2.98
N TYR A 55 -9.17 -20.80 1.97
CA TYR A 55 -8.56 -19.75 1.18
C TYR A 55 -8.34 -18.46 1.99
N PHE A 56 -9.31 -18.08 2.80
CA PHE A 56 -9.20 -16.94 3.70
C PHE A 56 -8.04 -17.11 4.70
N GLN A 57 -7.93 -18.30 5.29
CA GLN A 57 -6.82 -18.64 6.18
C GLN A 57 -5.46 -18.58 5.46
N LEU A 58 -5.39 -19.02 4.21
CA LEU A 58 -4.19 -18.91 3.39
C LEU A 58 -3.77 -17.44 3.25
N VAL A 59 -4.70 -16.55 2.90
CA VAL A 59 -4.44 -15.10 2.77
C VAL A 59 -4.01 -14.50 4.10
N GLN A 60 -4.69 -14.83 5.20
CA GLN A 60 -4.33 -14.35 6.54
C GLN A 60 -2.93 -14.82 6.99
N ASN A 61 -2.52 -16.03 6.58
CA ASN A 61 -1.20 -16.57 6.92
C ASN A 61 -0.05 -15.83 6.21
N ASN A 62 -0.32 -15.19 5.09
CA ASN A 62 0.66 -14.34 4.38
C ASN A 62 0.81 -12.94 4.99
N GLN A 63 -0.11 -12.51 5.84
CA GLN A 63 -0.04 -11.22 6.50
C GLN A 63 1.08 -11.19 7.53
N SER A 64 1.78 -10.07 7.62
CA SER A 64 2.83 -9.88 8.61
C SER A 64 2.30 -9.98 10.04
N LYS A 65 2.96 -10.75 10.88
CA LYS A 65 2.65 -10.87 12.32
C LYS A 65 3.48 -9.92 13.17
N GLU A 66 4.33 -9.12 12.53
CA GLU A 66 5.18 -8.15 13.21
C GLU A 66 4.34 -7.00 13.80
N LYS A 67 4.86 -6.43 14.89
CA LYS A 67 4.19 -5.32 15.58
C LYS A 67 4.81 -3.96 15.25
N ASN A 68 6.01 -3.96 14.69
CA ASN A 68 6.75 -2.75 14.35
C ASN A 68 7.26 -2.89 12.92
N LEU A 69 7.33 -1.77 12.23
CA LEU A 69 7.99 -1.64 10.94
C LEU A 69 8.66 -0.26 10.88
N THR A 70 9.91 -0.24 10.48
CA THR A 70 10.61 0.98 10.08
C THR A 70 11.20 0.78 8.71
N ALA A 71 11.13 1.79 7.87
CA ALA A 71 11.69 1.73 6.53
C ALA A 71 12.18 3.11 6.07
N ARG A 72 13.17 3.13 5.20
CA ARG A 72 13.44 4.28 4.36
C ARG A 72 12.34 4.36 3.30
N LEU A 73 11.90 5.57 3.03
CA LEU A 73 10.78 5.84 2.16
C LEU A 73 11.17 6.80 1.04
N LYS A 74 10.77 6.48 -0.19
CA LYS A 74 10.58 7.47 -1.24
C LYS A 74 9.08 7.62 -1.46
N VAL A 75 8.56 8.82 -1.27
CA VAL A 75 7.15 9.13 -1.51
C VAL A 75 7.02 10.04 -2.73
N THR A 76 6.06 9.73 -3.60
CA THR A 76 5.69 10.57 -4.73
C THR A 76 4.21 10.92 -4.59
N ILE A 77 3.91 12.19 -4.52
CA ILE A 77 2.55 12.72 -4.51
C ILE A 77 2.25 13.19 -5.92
N ALA A 78 1.19 12.69 -6.53
CA ALA A 78 0.75 13.13 -7.85
C ALA A 78 -0.72 13.57 -7.78
N MET A 79 -1.02 14.75 -8.35
CA MET A 79 -2.36 15.31 -8.42
C MET A 79 -2.48 16.27 -9.62
N ASN A 80 -3.55 16.11 -10.40
CA ASN A 80 -3.86 17.00 -11.51
C ASN A 80 -2.69 17.19 -12.51
N GLY A 81 -1.97 16.11 -12.82
CA GLY A 81 -0.85 16.12 -13.77
C GLY A 81 0.47 16.68 -13.22
N LYS A 82 0.51 17.11 -11.96
CA LYS A 82 1.74 17.50 -11.24
C LYS A 82 2.19 16.39 -10.30
N SER A 83 3.48 16.26 -10.10
CA SER A 83 4.04 15.33 -9.12
C SER A 83 5.20 15.93 -8.37
N LEU A 84 5.32 15.54 -7.10
CA LEU A 84 6.43 15.86 -6.22
C LEU A 84 6.95 14.58 -5.59
N SER A 85 8.25 14.33 -5.67
CA SER A 85 8.91 13.21 -5.02
C SER A 85 9.87 13.69 -3.95
N THR A 86 9.87 12.99 -2.81
CA THR A 86 10.83 13.24 -1.75
C THR A 86 11.18 11.93 -1.03
N SER A 87 12.31 11.93 -0.35
CA SER A 87 12.71 10.82 0.53
C SER A 87 12.21 11.07 1.95
N GLY A 88 12.24 10.01 2.77
CA GLY A 88 11.80 10.10 4.15
C GLY A 88 11.89 8.78 4.88
N SER A 89 11.00 8.58 5.84
CA SER A 89 10.85 7.31 6.54
C SER A 89 9.38 6.99 6.80
N LEU A 90 9.07 5.69 6.75
CA LEU A 90 7.82 5.13 7.26
C LEU A 90 8.14 4.40 8.57
N LYS A 91 7.34 4.66 9.60
CA LYS A 91 7.41 3.94 10.87
C LYS A 91 6.01 3.58 11.30
N MET A 92 5.82 2.31 11.63
CA MET A 92 4.51 1.81 12.05
C MET A 92 4.66 0.99 13.33
N LYS A 93 3.69 1.14 14.21
CA LYS A 93 3.51 0.27 15.37
C LYS A 93 2.05 -0.14 15.44
N LYS A 94 1.82 -1.43 15.35
CA LYS A 94 0.49 -2.03 15.22
C LYS A 94 -0.40 -1.66 16.41
N ASN A 95 -1.65 -1.28 16.12
CA ASN A 95 -2.66 -0.78 17.06
C ASN A 95 -2.26 0.53 17.79
N ASP A 96 -1.29 1.28 17.29
CA ASP A 96 -0.76 2.46 17.96
C ASP A 96 -0.59 3.66 17.01
N VAL A 97 0.25 3.55 15.97
CA VAL A 97 0.60 4.71 15.15
C VAL A 97 1.22 4.34 13.80
N ILE A 98 0.95 5.17 12.81
CA ILE A 98 1.67 5.24 11.53
C ILE A 98 2.29 6.63 11.42
N GLN A 99 3.61 6.71 11.21
CA GLN A 99 4.33 7.96 10.98
C GLN A 99 5.02 7.94 9.61
N ILE A 100 4.79 8.98 8.84
CA ILE A 100 5.47 9.23 7.56
C ILE A 100 6.20 10.57 7.70
N SER A 101 7.52 10.57 7.62
CA SER A 101 8.30 11.79 7.56
C SER A 101 8.88 12.01 6.17
N MET A 102 8.97 13.26 5.75
CA MET A 102 9.49 13.68 4.46
C MET A 102 10.65 14.63 4.69
N VAL A 103 11.72 14.49 3.92
CA VAL A 103 12.91 15.36 3.99
C VAL A 103 12.98 16.26 2.78
N ASP A 104 13.72 17.36 2.90
CA ASP A 104 13.95 18.29 1.81
C ASP A 104 14.57 17.56 0.61
N PRO A 105 13.96 17.63 -0.59
CA PRO A 105 14.43 16.91 -1.75
C PRO A 105 15.78 17.39 -2.28
N ILE A 106 16.22 18.60 -1.91
CA ILE A 106 17.48 19.21 -2.35
C ILE A 106 18.59 18.95 -1.34
N VAL A 107 18.34 19.22 -0.06
CA VAL A 107 19.34 19.08 1.02
C VAL A 107 19.38 17.65 1.58
N GLY A 108 18.26 16.94 1.55
CA GLY A 108 18.18 15.51 1.89
C GLY A 108 18.23 15.16 3.38
N ILE A 109 18.39 16.13 4.28
CA ILE A 109 18.56 15.90 5.72
C ILE A 109 17.53 16.61 6.60
N ALA A 110 17.02 17.75 6.19
CA ALA A 110 16.03 18.50 6.96
C ALA A 110 14.63 17.91 6.76
N GLU A 111 13.92 17.56 7.83
CA GLU A 111 12.52 17.16 7.75
C GLU A 111 11.66 18.37 7.35
N VAL A 112 10.96 18.25 6.23
CA VAL A 112 10.09 19.31 5.69
C VAL A 112 8.61 19.03 5.95
N GLY A 113 8.25 17.78 6.21
CA GLY A 113 6.88 17.39 6.50
C GLY A 113 6.79 16.12 7.30
N ARG A 114 5.69 16.00 8.05
CA ARG A 114 5.36 14.78 8.80
C ARG A 114 3.86 14.55 8.80
N MET A 115 3.47 13.30 8.60
CA MET A 115 2.13 12.82 8.85
C MET A 115 2.18 11.79 9.97
N GLU A 116 1.26 11.86 10.90
CA GLU A 116 1.09 10.90 11.98
C GLU A 116 -0.39 10.56 12.11
N PHE A 117 -0.68 9.28 12.05
CA PHE A 117 -2.02 8.73 12.19
C PHE A 117 -2.05 7.91 13.48
N THR A 118 -2.97 8.23 14.37
CA THR A 118 -3.25 7.47 15.60
C THR A 118 -4.73 7.11 15.63
N LYS A 119 -5.18 6.37 16.65
CA LYS A 119 -6.59 5.98 16.75
C LYS A 119 -7.56 7.17 16.74
N ASP A 120 -7.14 8.29 17.30
CA ASP A 120 -8.04 9.42 17.59
C ASP A 120 -7.85 10.59 16.63
N ARG A 121 -6.70 10.66 15.92
CA ARG A 121 -6.36 11.88 15.18
C ARG A 121 -5.42 11.65 14.00
N VAL A 122 -5.48 12.60 13.09
CA VAL A 122 -4.53 12.83 12.02
C VAL A 122 -3.77 14.12 12.31
N LEU A 123 -2.45 14.01 12.51
CA LEU A 123 -1.56 15.15 12.65
C LEU A 123 -0.75 15.27 11.36
N VAL A 124 -0.76 16.45 10.74
CA VAL A 124 0.14 16.78 9.61
C VAL A 124 0.87 18.06 9.94
N ILE A 125 2.19 18.04 9.77
CA ILE A 125 3.07 19.19 9.98
C ILE A 125 3.73 19.50 8.65
N ASP A 126 3.51 20.72 8.17
CA ASP A 126 4.20 21.33 7.04
C ASP A 126 5.23 22.32 7.59
N ARG A 127 6.50 21.90 7.61
CA ARG A 127 7.59 22.72 8.16
C ARG A 127 8.03 23.83 7.21
N PHE A 128 7.78 23.64 5.93
CA PHE A 128 8.11 24.65 4.93
C PHE A 128 7.25 25.91 5.10
N ASN A 129 5.93 25.72 5.21
CA ASN A 129 4.98 26.82 5.40
C ASN A 129 4.74 27.15 6.90
N LYS A 130 5.41 26.45 7.83
CA LYS A 130 5.26 26.59 9.29
C LYS A 130 3.80 26.48 9.73
N GLN A 131 3.10 25.48 9.23
CA GLN A 131 1.70 25.20 9.53
C GLN A 131 1.48 23.74 9.90
N TYR A 132 0.39 23.47 10.57
CA TYR A 132 -0.03 22.11 10.90
C TYR A 132 -1.54 22.01 11.02
N PHE A 133 -2.06 20.80 10.94
CA PHE A 133 -3.37 20.49 11.51
C PHE A 133 -3.24 19.24 12.41
N ASP A 134 -4.14 19.16 13.37
CA ASP A 134 -4.27 18.09 14.36
C ASP A 134 -5.76 17.94 14.63
N VAL A 135 -6.40 16.95 13.98
CA VAL A 135 -7.85 16.83 13.88
C VAL A 135 -8.28 15.36 13.87
N PRO A 136 -9.53 15.06 14.25
CA PRO A 136 -10.13 13.74 14.04
C PRO A 136 -10.21 13.38 12.53
N TYR A 137 -10.39 12.08 12.23
CA TYR A 137 -10.49 11.59 10.84
C TYR A 137 -11.64 12.21 10.06
N GLU A 138 -12.75 12.50 10.71
CA GLU A 138 -13.97 13.07 10.14
C GLU A 138 -13.77 14.51 9.63
N GLU A 139 -12.76 15.21 10.12
CA GLU A 139 -12.42 16.56 9.66
C GLU A 139 -11.48 16.55 8.44
N VAL A 140 -10.96 15.38 8.04
CA VAL A 140 -10.16 15.23 6.84
C VAL A 140 -11.07 14.77 5.70
N SER A 141 -11.44 15.67 4.80
CA SER A 141 -12.52 15.47 3.83
C SER A 141 -12.41 14.19 2.97
N PHE A 142 -11.22 13.78 2.57
CA PHE A 142 -11.07 12.60 1.74
C PHE A 142 -11.14 11.30 2.57
N LEU A 143 -10.63 11.28 3.80
CA LEU A 143 -10.74 10.13 4.70
C LEU A 143 -12.21 9.92 5.11
N LYS A 144 -12.89 10.99 5.45
CA LYS A 144 -14.32 10.97 5.77
C LYS A 144 -15.14 10.37 4.63
N ARG A 145 -14.92 10.82 3.37
CA ARG A 145 -15.65 10.31 2.21
C ARG A 145 -15.39 8.83 1.93
N ALA A 146 -14.17 8.37 2.17
CA ALA A 146 -13.79 6.97 2.01
C ALA A 146 -14.10 6.12 3.25
N ASN A 147 -14.71 6.72 4.29
CA ASN A 147 -14.94 6.08 5.60
C ASN A 147 -13.68 5.39 6.16
N VAL A 148 -12.54 6.05 6.00
CA VAL A 148 -11.24 5.54 6.44
C VAL A 148 -10.96 6.06 7.84
N ASP A 149 -10.96 5.17 8.80
CA ASP A 149 -10.47 5.37 10.17
C ASP A 149 -9.02 4.86 10.33
N PHE A 150 -8.50 4.90 11.56
CA PHE A 150 -7.17 4.38 11.85
C PHE A 150 -7.04 2.89 11.53
N ASN A 151 -8.01 2.06 11.90
CA ASN A 151 -7.95 0.62 11.72
C ASN A 151 -7.92 0.26 10.23
N THR A 152 -8.75 0.91 9.44
CA THR A 152 -8.76 0.77 7.98
C THR A 152 -7.41 1.19 7.38
N LEU A 153 -6.90 2.36 7.77
CA LEU A 153 -5.62 2.86 7.26
C LEU A 153 -4.46 1.95 7.68
N GLU A 154 -4.46 1.48 8.93
CA GLU A 154 -3.47 0.54 9.44
C GLU A 154 -3.48 -0.77 8.65
N SER A 155 -4.65 -1.37 8.42
CA SER A 155 -4.77 -2.61 7.65
C SER A 155 -4.26 -2.43 6.22
N LEU A 156 -4.55 -1.28 5.60
CA LEU A 156 -4.04 -0.96 4.26
C LEU A 156 -2.51 -0.88 4.26
N PHE A 157 -1.89 -0.18 5.20
CA PHE A 157 -0.44 -0.07 5.27
C PHE A 157 0.25 -1.39 5.67
N TRP A 158 -0.42 -2.27 6.44
CA TRP A 158 0.09 -3.59 6.79
C TRP A 158 -0.19 -4.67 5.74
N ASN A 159 -0.83 -4.32 4.62
CA ASN A 159 -1.23 -5.27 3.57
C ASN A 159 -2.14 -6.39 4.11
N GLU A 160 -3.21 -6.00 4.80
CA GLU A 160 -4.11 -6.93 5.49
C GLU A 160 -5.53 -6.87 4.90
N ILE A 161 -6.20 -8.03 4.88
CA ILE A 161 -7.66 -8.07 4.72
C ILE A 161 -8.29 -7.67 6.05
N PHE A 162 -9.27 -6.81 5.99
CA PHE A 162 -10.00 -6.32 7.16
C PHE A 162 -11.52 -6.35 6.91
N GLN A 163 -12.27 -6.41 7.98
CA GLN A 163 -13.71 -6.23 8.00
C GLN A 163 -14.01 -5.00 8.84
N PRO A 164 -14.57 -3.92 8.26
CA PRO A 164 -14.86 -2.69 9.00
C PRO A 164 -15.69 -2.94 10.25
N GLY A 165 -15.31 -2.28 11.35
CA GLY A 165 -15.99 -2.40 12.63
C GLY A 165 -15.69 -3.65 13.43
N THR A 166 -14.76 -4.51 12.99
CA THR A 166 -14.33 -5.70 13.72
C THR A 166 -12.82 -5.69 13.95
N THR A 167 -12.37 -6.36 15.00
CA THR A 167 -10.94 -6.60 15.25
C THR A 167 -10.42 -7.83 14.53
N GLU A 168 -11.29 -8.80 14.28
CA GLU A 168 -10.96 -10.03 13.57
C GLU A 168 -12.00 -10.26 12.46
N PRO A 169 -11.59 -10.30 11.19
CA PRO A 169 -12.50 -10.53 10.10
C PRO A 169 -13.00 -11.99 10.08
N ASN A 170 -14.30 -12.17 9.86
CA ASN A 170 -14.93 -13.49 9.73
C ASN A 170 -14.99 -13.90 8.26
N ALA A 171 -14.37 -15.04 7.91
CA ALA A 171 -14.34 -15.58 6.55
C ALA A 171 -15.74 -15.72 5.89
N GLU A 172 -16.77 -16.05 6.66
CA GLU A 172 -18.14 -16.23 6.17
C GLU A 172 -18.84 -14.92 5.79
N ALA A 173 -18.30 -13.78 6.24
CA ALA A 173 -18.84 -12.47 5.89
C ALA A 173 -18.40 -12.01 4.49
N PHE A 174 -17.48 -12.73 3.85
CA PHE A 174 -16.92 -12.37 2.56
C PHE A 174 -17.47 -13.23 1.42
N THR A 175 -17.50 -12.67 0.23
CA THR A 175 -17.75 -13.37 -1.02
C THR A 175 -16.41 -13.64 -1.73
N TYR A 176 -16.38 -14.71 -2.54
CA TYR A 176 -15.18 -15.13 -3.25
C TYR A 176 -15.50 -15.34 -4.72
N THR A 177 -14.91 -14.56 -5.60
CA THR A 177 -15.17 -14.60 -7.03
C THR A 177 -13.89 -14.54 -7.85
N LYS A 178 -13.95 -14.98 -9.10
CA LYS A 178 -12.91 -14.69 -10.08
C LYS A 178 -12.89 -13.20 -10.45
N PRO A 179 -11.85 -12.70 -11.14
CA PRO A 179 -11.82 -11.30 -11.60
C PRO A 179 -13.02 -10.88 -12.45
N ASP A 180 -13.61 -11.83 -13.21
CA ASP A 180 -14.82 -11.60 -14.01
C ASP A 180 -16.12 -11.67 -13.21
N GLY A 181 -16.04 -11.89 -11.89
CA GLY A 181 -17.19 -11.99 -11.00
C GLY A 181 -17.85 -13.38 -10.95
N SER A 182 -17.36 -14.37 -11.68
CA SER A 182 -17.91 -15.74 -11.69
C SER A 182 -17.37 -16.60 -10.56
N GLU A 183 -18.07 -17.70 -10.27
CA GLU A 183 -17.65 -18.79 -9.36
C GLU A 183 -17.62 -20.11 -10.13
N PRO A 184 -16.91 -21.14 -9.65
CA PRO A 184 -16.03 -21.23 -8.48
C PRO A 184 -14.64 -20.64 -8.72
N VAL A 185 -13.92 -20.31 -7.64
CA VAL A 185 -12.58 -19.69 -7.67
C VAL A 185 -11.41 -20.68 -7.80
N ASN A 186 -11.69 -21.92 -8.14
CA ASN A 186 -10.66 -22.96 -8.27
C ASN A 186 -9.89 -22.83 -9.58
N ASN A 187 -8.57 -23.04 -9.54
CA ASN A 187 -7.68 -23.01 -10.70
C ASN A 187 -7.68 -21.68 -11.46
N VAL A 188 -7.67 -20.58 -10.74
CA VAL A 188 -7.52 -19.22 -11.29
C VAL A 188 -6.29 -18.57 -10.70
N ASP A 189 -5.69 -17.64 -11.45
CA ASP A 189 -4.50 -16.94 -11.00
C ASP A 189 -4.83 -15.86 -9.95
N LYS A 190 -6.07 -15.36 -9.94
CA LYS A 190 -6.53 -14.30 -9.04
C LYS A 190 -7.92 -14.59 -8.47
N VAL A 191 -8.10 -14.16 -7.22
CA VAL A 191 -9.38 -14.23 -6.51
C VAL A 191 -9.72 -12.86 -5.96
N ASN A 192 -10.97 -12.45 -6.17
CA ASN A 192 -11.55 -11.30 -5.50
C ASN A 192 -12.26 -11.75 -4.24
N ILE A 193 -11.82 -11.23 -3.09
CA ILE A 193 -12.52 -11.39 -1.81
C ILE A 193 -13.31 -10.11 -1.59
N GLY A 194 -14.62 -10.21 -1.55
CA GLY A 194 -15.54 -9.08 -1.46
C GLY A 194 -16.21 -8.97 -0.10
N TYR A 195 -16.33 -7.76 0.43
CA TYR A 195 -17.17 -7.43 1.57
C TYR A 195 -18.01 -6.21 1.25
N LYS A 196 -19.25 -6.19 1.70
CA LYS A 196 -20.17 -5.07 1.48
C LYS A 196 -20.86 -4.70 2.78
N ASP A 197 -20.82 -3.42 3.14
CA ASP A 197 -21.66 -2.83 4.16
C ASP A 197 -22.79 -1.97 3.56
N LYS A 198 -23.46 -1.18 4.38
CA LYS A 198 -24.57 -0.33 3.92
C LYS A 198 -24.15 0.76 2.94
N MET A 199 -22.90 1.23 3.01
CA MET A 199 -22.43 2.42 2.29
C MET A 199 -21.36 2.08 1.25
N LEU A 200 -20.50 1.09 1.52
CA LEU A 200 -19.29 0.83 0.77
C LEU A 200 -19.18 -0.64 0.36
N ASN A 201 -18.51 -0.83 -0.77
CA ASN A 201 -18.00 -2.13 -1.23
C ASN A 201 -16.49 -2.16 -1.02
N TYR A 202 -16.02 -3.26 -0.48
CA TYR A 202 -14.60 -3.57 -0.29
C TYR A 202 -14.25 -4.77 -1.16
N ARG A 203 -13.21 -4.64 -1.95
CA ARG A 203 -12.68 -5.72 -2.78
C ARG A 203 -11.19 -5.87 -2.55
N PHE A 204 -10.79 -7.08 -2.18
CA PHE A 204 -9.41 -7.48 -1.97
C PHE A 204 -9.02 -8.43 -3.10
N GLU A 205 -8.13 -8.00 -3.98
CA GLU A 205 -7.63 -8.78 -5.10
C GLU A 205 -6.39 -9.54 -4.63
N THR A 206 -6.45 -10.86 -4.70
CA THR A 206 -5.38 -11.74 -4.23
C THR A 206 -4.89 -12.65 -5.34
N GLU A 207 -3.61 -13.03 -5.31
CA GLU A 207 -2.98 -13.94 -6.24
C GLU A 207 -2.99 -15.36 -5.71
N GLN A 208 -3.30 -16.36 -6.57
CA GLN A 208 -3.10 -17.77 -6.28
C GLN A 208 -1.75 -18.27 -6.83
N PRO A 209 -1.14 -19.30 -6.24
CA PRO A 209 -1.64 -20.12 -5.13
C PRO A 209 -1.30 -19.57 -3.74
N LEU A 210 -0.60 -18.45 -3.66
CA LEU A 210 -0.07 -17.97 -2.38
C LEU A 210 -1.09 -17.22 -1.53
N GLY A 211 -2.18 -16.70 -2.13
CA GLY A 211 -3.14 -15.85 -1.42
C GLY A 211 -2.54 -14.47 -1.07
N GLN A 212 -1.58 -13.97 -1.86
CA GLN A 212 -0.96 -12.69 -1.64
C GLN A 212 -1.90 -11.56 -2.02
N LEU A 213 -2.14 -10.61 -1.12
CA LEU A 213 -2.99 -9.45 -1.38
C LEU A 213 -2.25 -8.44 -2.25
N GLU A 214 -2.73 -8.24 -3.49
CA GLU A 214 -2.12 -7.34 -4.46
C GLU A 214 -2.84 -5.98 -4.54
N LYS A 215 -4.12 -5.93 -4.20
CA LYS A 215 -4.90 -4.69 -4.27
C LYS A 215 -6.09 -4.69 -3.34
N THR A 216 -6.35 -3.56 -2.72
CA THR A 216 -7.60 -3.26 -2.02
C THR A 216 -8.32 -2.12 -2.71
N VAL A 217 -9.61 -2.28 -2.97
CA VAL A 217 -10.48 -1.28 -3.56
C VAL A 217 -11.65 -1.02 -2.64
N ILE A 218 -11.91 0.25 -2.35
CA ILE A 218 -13.08 0.71 -1.59
C ILE A 218 -13.87 1.65 -2.49
N SER A 219 -15.14 1.36 -2.71
CA SER A 219 -16.02 2.16 -3.57
C SER A 219 -17.37 2.39 -2.90
N SER A 220 -18.04 3.48 -3.24
CA SER A 220 -19.40 3.75 -2.76
C SER A 220 -20.39 2.78 -3.40
N ASN A 221 -21.41 2.37 -2.64
CA ASN A 221 -22.56 1.63 -3.18
C ASN A 221 -23.44 2.49 -4.09
N GLU A 222 -23.47 3.81 -3.85
CA GLU A 222 -24.31 4.76 -4.56
C GLU A 222 -23.58 5.43 -5.73
N ASP A 223 -22.31 5.77 -5.54
CA ASP A 223 -21.48 6.49 -6.52
C ASP A 223 -20.22 5.71 -6.85
N GLN A 224 -20.28 4.87 -7.87
CA GLN A 224 -19.13 4.08 -8.34
C GLN A 224 -18.04 4.93 -9.01
N SER A 225 -18.29 6.23 -9.27
CA SER A 225 -17.27 7.14 -9.78
C SER A 225 -16.28 7.59 -8.70
N ALA A 226 -16.62 7.37 -7.42
CA ALA A 226 -15.75 7.63 -6.29
C ALA A 226 -15.10 6.31 -5.82
N GLN A 227 -13.79 6.21 -5.99
CA GLN A 227 -13.03 5.02 -5.64
C GLN A 227 -11.74 5.39 -4.92
N PHE A 228 -11.45 4.65 -3.87
CA PHE A 228 -10.16 4.60 -3.22
C PHE A 228 -9.51 3.24 -3.49
N SER A 229 -8.24 3.20 -3.85
CA SER A 229 -7.51 1.93 -3.97
C SER A 229 -6.13 2.01 -3.34
N PHE A 230 -5.65 0.84 -2.95
CA PHE A 230 -4.31 0.62 -2.44
C PHE A 230 -3.72 -0.58 -3.20
N ASP A 231 -2.76 -0.32 -4.06
CA ASP A 231 -2.09 -1.33 -4.88
C ASP A 231 -0.75 -1.68 -4.23
N TYR A 232 -0.38 -2.96 -4.24
CA TYR A 232 0.83 -3.49 -3.62
C TYR A 232 1.69 -4.21 -4.63
N GLY A 233 3.00 -4.02 -4.56
CA GLY A 233 3.94 -4.63 -5.49
C GLY A 233 5.33 -4.84 -4.89
N LYS A 234 6.17 -5.56 -5.62
CA LYS A 234 7.55 -5.89 -5.24
C LYS A 234 7.64 -6.42 -3.81
N PHE A 235 7.04 -7.57 -3.60
CA PHE A 235 7.07 -8.24 -2.32
C PHE A 235 8.48 -8.74 -1.99
N GLU A 236 9.01 -8.29 -0.87
CA GLU A 236 10.34 -8.62 -0.37
C GLU A 236 10.25 -9.29 0.99
N LYS A 237 11.27 -10.07 1.34
CA LYS A 237 11.32 -10.75 2.64
C LYS A 237 11.32 -9.75 3.79
N PHE A 238 10.36 -9.88 4.68
CA PHE A 238 10.28 -9.16 5.95
C PHE A 238 9.99 -10.16 7.06
N GLU A 239 11.00 -10.42 7.89
CA GLU A 239 10.96 -11.44 8.93
C GLU A 239 10.48 -12.82 8.40
N LYS A 240 9.32 -13.28 8.80
CA LYS A 240 8.76 -14.60 8.43
C LYS A 240 7.87 -14.56 7.19
N THR A 241 7.46 -13.38 6.74
CA THR A 241 6.54 -13.20 5.62
C THR A 241 7.16 -12.35 4.52
N ASN A 242 6.44 -12.15 3.42
CA ASN A 242 6.78 -11.15 2.42
C ASN A 242 5.96 -9.89 2.69
N PHE A 243 6.56 -8.73 2.44
CA PHE A 243 5.94 -7.43 2.62
C PHE A 243 6.11 -6.58 1.35
N PRO A 244 5.11 -5.83 0.92
CA PRO A 244 5.23 -5.02 -0.29
C PRO A 244 6.24 -3.88 -0.08
N SER A 245 7.23 -3.78 -0.96
CA SER A 245 8.16 -2.66 -0.99
C SER A 245 7.70 -1.51 -1.88
N GLU A 246 6.68 -1.74 -2.70
CA GLU A 246 5.99 -0.70 -3.47
C GLU A 246 4.49 -0.70 -3.15
N MET A 247 3.96 0.48 -2.84
CA MET A 247 2.56 0.69 -2.56
C MET A 247 2.08 1.95 -3.27
N VAL A 248 0.85 1.91 -3.81
CA VAL A 248 0.23 3.08 -4.46
C VAL A 248 -1.18 3.27 -3.92
N MET A 249 -1.38 4.35 -3.18
CA MET A 249 -2.69 4.81 -2.74
C MET A 249 -3.27 5.73 -3.80
N SER A 250 -4.47 5.46 -4.27
CA SER A 250 -5.13 6.24 -5.32
C SER A 250 -6.52 6.67 -4.91
N PHE A 251 -6.88 7.90 -5.28
CA PHE A 251 -8.21 8.45 -5.15
C PHE A 251 -8.72 8.87 -6.51
N VAL A 252 -9.86 8.36 -6.90
CA VAL A 252 -10.59 8.78 -8.11
C VAL A 252 -11.94 9.34 -7.67
N MET A 253 -12.31 10.50 -8.18
CA MET A 253 -13.62 11.11 -7.93
C MET A 253 -14.02 11.93 -9.17
N GLY A 254 -14.85 11.34 -10.01
CA GLY A 254 -15.17 11.90 -11.33
C GLY A 254 -13.89 12.10 -12.14
N ASN A 255 -13.64 13.32 -12.60
CA ASN A 255 -12.46 13.67 -13.40
C ASN A 255 -11.21 14.04 -12.57
N LYS A 256 -11.29 13.94 -11.24
CA LYS A 256 -10.16 14.25 -10.36
C LYS A 256 -9.50 12.96 -9.90
N ASN A 257 -8.18 12.92 -10.02
CA ASN A 257 -7.38 11.82 -9.50
C ASN A 257 -6.22 12.39 -8.66
N ALA A 258 -5.89 11.66 -7.61
CA ALA A 258 -4.72 11.91 -6.80
C ALA A 258 -4.11 10.56 -6.42
N SER A 259 -2.79 10.49 -6.35
CA SER A 259 -2.11 9.29 -5.87
C SER A 259 -0.90 9.62 -5.00
N LEU A 260 -0.63 8.70 -4.07
CA LEU A 260 0.59 8.67 -3.28
C LEU A 260 1.27 7.32 -3.52
N SER A 261 2.47 7.37 -4.08
CA SER A 261 3.29 6.17 -4.27
C SER A 261 4.36 6.12 -3.19
N PHE A 262 4.54 4.94 -2.61
CA PHE A 262 5.51 4.66 -1.56
C PHE A 262 6.45 3.57 -2.05
N SER A 263 7.76 3.86 -2.11
CA SER A 263 8.79 2.86 -2.34
C SER A 263 9.61 2.71 -1.06
N LEU A 264 9.61 1.53 -0.48
CA LEU A 264 10.27 1.20 0.76
C LEU A 264 11.62 0.56 0.49
N SER A 265 12.58 0.82 1.35
CA SER A 265 13.87 0.14 1.40
C SER A 265 14.36 0.05 2.84
N SER A 266 15.26 -0.90 3.11
CA SER A 266 15.77 -1.12 4.47
C SER A 266 14.63 -1.32 5.47
N VAL A 267 13.70 -2.23 5.14
CA VAL A 267 12.56 -2.56 6.01
C VAL A 267 13.10 -3.37 7.20
N ASP A 268 12.75 -2.95 8.41
CA ASP A 268 13.20 -3.51 9.69
C ASP A 268 12.05 -3.50 10.71
N ASN A 269 12.14 -4.30 11.75
CA ASN A 269 11.15 -4.37 12.85
C ASN A 269 11.57 -3.58 14.10
N ASP A 270 12.47 -2.59 13.96
CA ASP A 270 12.94 -1.77 15.09
C ASP A 270 11.75 -1.10 15.81
N SER A 271 11.74 -1.26 17.14
CA SER A 271 10.74 -0.68 18.04
C SER A 271 11.23 0.56 18.80
N LYS A 272 12.52 0.92 18.65
CA LYS A 272 13.17 1.98 19.44
C LYS A 272 13.05 3.35 18.76
N TRP A 273 11.84 3.86 18.65
CA TRP A 273 11.59 5.18 18.09
C TRP A 273 10.44 5.90 18.82
N LYS A 274 10.38 7.22 18.66
CA LYS A 274 9.36 8.04 19.32
C LYS A 274 8.02 7.93 18.59
N THR A 275 7.02 7.36 19.24
CA THR A 275 5.71 7.03 18.67
C THR A 275 4.72 8.20 18.64
N ARG A 276 5.06 9.35 19.22
CA ARG A 276 4.19 10.54 19.23
C ARG A 276 4.96 11.79 18.85
N THR A 277 4.31 12.62 18.06
CA THR A 277 4.81 13.91 17.64
C THR A 277 3.99 15.02 18.29
N THR A 278 4.65 16.09 18.69
CA THR A 278 4.02 17.33 19.14
C THR A 278 4.15 18.38 18.05
N ALA A 279 3.04 19.01 17.69
CA ALA A 279 3.08 20.13 16.77
C ALA A 279 3.93 21.29 17.35
N PRO A 280 4.79 21.93 16.55
CA PRO A 280 5.60 23.03 17.05
C PRO A 280 4.73 24.22 17.44
N SER A 281 4.93 24.75 18.65
CA SER A 281 4.13 25.86 19.21
C SER A 281 4.20 27.17 18.41
N LYS A 282 5.26 27.33 17.58
CA LYS A 282 5.47 28.49 16.70
C LYS A 282 4.79 28.36 15.34
N TYR A 283 4.11 27.22 15.07
CA TYR A 283 3.45 27.00 13.80
C TYR A 283 1.97 27.37 13.89
N THR A 284 1.41 27.83 12.78
CA THR A 284 0.00 28.19 12.69
C THR A 284 -0.86 26.93 12.47
N LYS A 285 -1.92 26.78 13.29
CA LYS A 285 -2.93 25.75 13.02
C LYS A 285 -3.70 26.15 11.75
N ALA A 286 -3.81 25.25 10.81
CA ALA A 286 -4.44 25.48 9.51
C ALA A 286 -5.56 24.44 9.28
N ASP A 287 -6.39 24.72 8.32
CA ASP A 287 -7.43 23.79 7.84
C ASP A 287 -6.76 22.60 7.10
N ALA A 288 -7.26 21.37 7.35
CA ALA A 288 -6.69 20.15 6.80
C ALA A 288 -6.66 20.17 5.26
N ASP A 289 -7.76 20.58 4.61
CA ASP A 289 -7.85 20.62 3.15
C ASP A 289 -6.91 21.68 2.56
N LYS A 290 -6.64 22.77 3.25
CA LYS A 290 -5.66 23.79 2.83
C LYS A 290 -4.24 23.26 2.88
N VAL A 291 -3.88 22.55 3.95
CA VAL A 291 -2.54 21.95 4.08
C VAL A 291 -2.30 20.93 3.00
N PHE A 292 -3.24 20.01 2.77
CA PHE A 292 -3.10 19.04 1.68
C PHE A 292 -2.98 19.69 0.29
N LYS A 293 -3.75 20.74 0.01
CA LYS A 293 -3.64 21.49 -1.24
C LYS A 293 -2.29 22.21 -1.40
N SER A 294 -1.64 22.59 -0.30
CA SER A 294 -0.35 23.26 -0.34
C SER A 294 0.82 22.32 -0.65
N LEU A 295 0.69 21.04 -0.29
CA LEU A 295 1.73 20.02 -0.53
C LEU A 295 1.92 19.69 -2.01
N VAL A 296 0.97 20.05 -2.87
CA VAL A 296 0.97 19.74 -4.32
C VAL A 296 0.97 20.97 -5.22
N LYS A 297 1.26 22.14 -4.67
CA LYS A 297 1.50 23.37 -5.43
C LYS A 297 2.96 23.48 -5.89
#